data_769068b156172dd2e90b85fe1ca41753
#
_entry.id   769068b156172dd2e90b85fe1ca41753
#
_cell.length_a   1.000
_cell.length_b   1.000
_cell.length_c   1.000
_cell.angle_alpha   90.00
_cell.angle_beta   90.00
_cell.angle_gamma   90.00
#
_symmetry.space_group_name_H-M   'P 1'
#
loop_
_entity.id
_entity.type
_entity.pdbx_description
1 polymer ?
#
loop_
_entity_poly.entity_id
_entity_poly.type
_entity_poly.pdbx_seq_one_letter_code
_entity_poly.pdbx_strand_id
1 'polypeptide(L)'
;MGKIYYLMGKSSSGKDTIFKKLIEDEELSLKTIVGYTTRPMREGETEGVEYHFVDENRMRELEKQGKVIERRSYDTVHGVWSYFTVDDGQIDLKGDDRYLLIGTLESYEKVRNYFGKEYLVPLYITVDDGVRLQRALDREKSQDKPKYAELCRRFLADEKDFSKENIERCQIDYQIVNEDFGTCILEVRERILAK
;
A
#
# COMPACT_ATOMS: atom_id res chain seq x y z
N MET A 1 18.02 -7.66 12.01
CA MET A 1 18.01 -6.46 11.14
C MET A 1 16.57 -6.20 10.70
N GLY A 2 16.05 -5.02 10.96
CA GLY A 2 14.67 -4.65 10.67
C GLY A 2 14.28 -4.85 9.21
N LYS A 3 13.00 -5.11 8.95
CA LYS A 3 12.47 -5.34 7.59
C LYS A 3 11.18 -4.58 7.38
N ILE A 4 10.98 -4.10 6.17
CA ILE A 4 9.72 -3.51 5.69
C ILE A 4 9.08 -4.50 4.71
N TYR A 5 7.99 -5.09 5.12
CA TYR A 5 7.14 -5.92 4.28
C TYR A 5 6.19 -5.01 3.51
N TYR A 6 6.35 -4.95 2.21
CA TYR A 6 5.62 -4.02 1.38
C TYR A 6 4.50 -4.73 0.62
N LEU A 7 3.27 -4.56 1.09
CA LEU A 7 2.08 -5.19 0.52
C LEU A 7 1.56 -4.36 -0.67
N MET A 8 1.49 -4.96 -1.83
CA MET A 8 1.02 -4.32 -3.06
C MET A 8 0.19 -5.27 -3.91
N GLY A 9 -0.54 -4.70 -4.84
CA GLY A 9 -1.38 -5.45 -5.77
C GLY A 9 -2.44 -4.55 -6.41
N LYS A 10 -2.99 -5.00 -7.51
CA LYS A 10 -4.06 -4.31 -8.24
C LYS A 10 -5.30 -4.10 -7.36
N SER A 11 -6.16 -3.17 -7.71
CA SER A 11 -7.44 -2.93 -7.03
C SER A 11 -8.26 -4.21 -6.96
N SER A 12 -8.90 -4.47 -5.83
CA SER A 12 -9.72 -5.66 -5.56
C SER A 12 -8.96 -7.00 -5.55
N SER A 13 -7.62 -6.98 -5.45
CA SER A 13 -6.81 -8.18 -5.20
C SER A 13 -7.00 -8.75 -3.78
N GLY A 14 -7.62 -8.01 -2.87
CA GLY A 14 -7.81 -8.41 -1.47
C GLY A 14 -6.72 -7.91 -0.51
N LYS A 15 -5.73 -7.15 -0.99
CA LYS A 15 -4.59 -6.67 -0.18
C LYS A 15 -5.00 -5.91 1.08
N ASP A 16 -6.08 -5.10 1.03
CA ASP A 16 -6.54 -4.34 2.20
C ASP A 16 -7.09 -5.25 3.31
N THR A 17 -7.79 -6.33 2.93
CA THR A 17 -8.27 -7.35 3.87
C THR A 17 -7.11 -8.15 4.45
N ILE A 18 -6.12 -8.51 3.59
CA ILE A 18 -4.88 -9.17 4.00
C ILE A 18 -4.12 -8.28 4.99
N PHE A 19 -3.94 -6.99 4.69
CA PHE A 19 -3.27 -6.03 5.57
C PHE A 19 -3.88 -6.03 6.97
N LYS A 20 -5.21 -5.88 7.07
CA LYS A 20 -5.92 -5.88 8.36
C LYS A 20 -5.68 -7.18 9.11
N LYS A 21 -5.78 -8.32 8.42
CA LYS A 21 -5.59 -9.63 9.05
C LYS A 21 -4.16 -9.85 9.56
N LEU A 22 -3.16 -9.34 8.85
CA LEU A 22 -1.75 -9.43 9.28
C LEU A 22 -1.47 -8.55 10.51
N ILE A 23 -2.09 -7.37 10.61
CA ILE A 23 -1.92 -6.48 11.78
C ILE A 23 -2.58 -7.06 13.04
N GLU A 24 -3.68 -7.79 12.89
CA GLU A 24 -4.35 -8.50 13.99
C GLU A 24 -3.55 -9.70 14.51
N ASP A 25 -2.53 -10.14 13.79
CA ASP A 25 -1.74 -11.32 14.13
C ASP A 25 -0.58 -10.97 15.05
N GLU A 26 -0.76 -11.20 16.34
CA GLU A 26 0.23 -10.88 17.38
C GLU A 26 1.56 -11.63 17.19
N GLU A 27 1.54 -12.85 16.61
CA GLU A 27 2.75 -13.64 16.37
C GLU A 27 3.70 -12.94 15.38
N LEU A 28 3.16 -12.21 14.41
CA LEU A 28 3.96 -11.49 13.44
C LEU A 28 4.64 -10.26 14.02
N SER A 29 4.10 -9.69 15.11
CA SER A 29 4.62 -8.48 15.76
C SER A 29 4.90 -7.33 14.79
N LEU A 30 3.97 -7.12 13.84
CA LEU A 30 4.12 -6.11 12.79
C LEU A 30 3.78 -4.71 13.31
N LYS A 31 4.64 -3.75 13.01
CA LYS A 31 4.38 -2.32 13.20
C LYS A 31 3.86 -1.72 11.90
N THR A 32 2.81 -0.91 11.96
CA THR A 32 2.31 -0.16 10.80
C THR A 32 3.13 1.10 10.58
N ILE A 33 3.28 1.49 9.32
CA ILE A 33 3.85 2.78 8.95
C ILE A 33 2.68 3.68 8.56
N VAL A 34 2.47 4.74 9.32
CA VAL A 34 1.39 5.70 9.07
C VAL A 34 1.84 6.71 8.02
N GLY A 35 1.14 6.73 6.88
CA GLY A 35 1.39 7.68 5.82
C GLY A 35 0.82 9.06 6.12
N TYR A 36 1.17 10.04 5.29
CA TYR A 36 0.71 11.43 5.37
C TYR A 36 -0.22 11.76 4.20
N THR A 37 -1.16 12.65 4.43
CA THR A 37 -2.04 13.14 3.36
C THR A 37 -2.44 14.59 3.54
N THR A 38 -2.59 15.32 2.42
CA THR A 38 -3.20 16.66 2.43
C THR A 38 -4.73 16.62 2.26
N ARG A 39 -5.30 15.43 2.06
CA ARG A 39 -6.74 15.23 2.03
C ARG A 39 -7.35 15.52 3.41
N PRO A 40 -8.48 16.21 3.49
CA PRO A 40 -9.22 16.33 4.75
C PRO A 40 -9.58 14.97 5.35
N MET A 41 -9.53 14.87 6.66
CA MET A 41 -9.97 13.69 7.41
C MET A 41 -11.46 13.42 7.14
N ARG A 42 -11.83 12.17 6.96
CA ARG A 42 -13.22 11.75 6.77
C ARG A 42 -13.86 11.36 8.10
N GLU A 43 -15.18 11.29 8.09
CA GLU A 43 -15.91 10.75 9.23
C GLU A 43 -15.49 9.30 9.52
N GLY A 44 -15.20 9.00 10.79
CA GLY A 44 -14.72 7.69 11.23
C GLY A 44 -13.21 7.46 11.10
N GLU A 45 -12.46 8.40 10.54
CA GLU A 45 -10.99 8.35 10.54
C GLU A 45 -10.41 9.02 11.79
N THR A 46 -9.22 8.62 12.19
CA THR A 46 -8.51 9.13 13.36
C THR A 46 -7.09 9.56 12.97
N GLU A 47 -6.68 10.76 13.42
CA GLU A 47 -5.30 11.26 13.23
C GLU A 47 -4.28 10.25 13.77
N GLY A 48 -3.26 9.95 12.95
CA GLY A 48 -2.20 9.01 13.33
C GLY A 48 -2.58 7.53 13.26
N VAL A 49 -3.77 7.21 12.78
CA VAL A 49 -4.24 5.82 12.56
C VAL A 49 -4.30 5.51 11.07
N GLU A 50 -5.20 6.15 10.32
CA GLU A 50 -5.27 6.00 8.88
C GLU A 50 -4.18 6.80 8.17
N TYR A 51 -4.01 8.06 8.57
CA TYR A 51 -3.00 8.98 8.07
C TYR A 51 -2.65 10.03 9.13
N HIS A 52 -1.50 10.68 8.94
CA HIS A 52 -1.25 12.01 9.45
C HIS A 52 -1.85 13.04 8.48
N PHE A 53 -2.92 13.71 8.92
CA PHE A 53 -3.64 14.70 8.10
C PHE A 53 -2.97 16.06 8.25
N VAL A 54 -2.33 16.53 7.19
CA VAL A 54 -1.55 17.79 7.20
C VAL A 54 -2.00 18.71 6.08
N ASP A 55 -1.66 19.99 6.19
CA ASP A 55 -1.85 20.93 5.10
C ASP A 55 -0.68 20.94 4.10
N GLU A 56 -0.85 21.63 2.99
CA GLU A 56 0.20 21.76 1.97
C GLU A 56 1.47 22.45 2.48
N ASN A 57 1.37 23.38 3.45
CA ASN A 57 2.53 24.08 4.00
C ASN A 57 3.40 23.08 4.77
N ARG A 58 2.76 22.26 5.60
CA ARG A 58 3.47 21.20 6.33
C ARG A 58 4.10 20.17 5.39
N MET A 59 3.41 19.76 4.34
CA MET A 59 3.98 18.88 3.32
C MET A 59 5.24 19.49 2.69
N ARG A 60 5.17 20.76 2.27
CA ARG A 60 6.32 21.47 1.67
C ARG A 60 7.50 21.64 2.64
N GLU A 61 7.22 21.84 3.93
CA GLU A 61 8.27 21.86 4.96
C GLU A 61 9.00 20.52 5.05
N LEU A 62 8.26 19.41 5.09
CA LEU A 62 8.83 18.07 5.14
C LEU A 62 9.65 17.76 3.88
N GLU A 63 9.18 18.20 2.71
CA GLU A 63 9.95 18.10 1.45
C GLU A 63 11.26 18.91 1.52
N LYS A 64 11.22 20.15 1.98
CA LYS A 64 12.42 20.98 2.14
C LYS A 64 13.43 20.39 3.13
N GLN A 65 12.94 19.67 4.14
CA GLN A 65 13.77 18.96 5.11
C GLN A 65 14.34 17.63 4.55
N GLY A 66 13.96 17.24 3.32
CA GLY A 66 14.38 15.97 2.73
C GLY A 66 13.79 14.73 3.39
N LYS A 67 12.69 14.90 4.14
CA LYS A 67 12.06 13.81 4.90
C LYS A 67 11.00 13.03 4.12
N VAL A 68 10.53 13.56 3.00
CA VAL A 68 9.53 12.87 2.16
C VAL A 68 10.22 11.79 1.34
N ILE A 69 9.89 10.55 1.62
CA ILE A 69 10.44 9.36 0.97
C ILE A 69 9.80 9.18 -0.42
N GLU A 70 8.47 9.31 -0.48
CA GLU A 70 7.71 9.23 -1.73
C GLU A 70 6.45 10.08 -1.64
N ARG A 71 5.98 10.58 -2.78
CA ARG A 71 4.74 11.34 -2.89
C ARG A 71 3.99 10.98 -4.16
N ARG A 72 2.67 10.88 -4.04
CA ARG A 72 1.71 10.74 -5.13
C ARG A 72 0.64 11.80 -4.97
N SER A 73 0.25 12.46 -6.04
CA SER A 73 -0.78 13.50 -6.04
C SER A 73 -1.87 13.15 -7.04
N TYR A 74 -3.10 13.44 -6.67
CA TYR A 74 -4.28 13.16 -7.48
C TYR A 74 -5.13 14.42 -7.60
N ASP A 75 -5.46 14.79 -8.84
CA ASP A 75 -6.44 15.84 -9.11
C ASP A 75 -7.84 15.32 -8.78
N THR A 76 -8.52 16.04 -7.90
CA THR A 76 -9.89 15.69 -7.49
C THR A 76 -10.82 16.88 -7.71
N VAL A 77 -12.12 16.64 -7.64
CA VAL A 77 -13.14 17.72 -7.68
C VAL A 77 -13.02 18.70 -6.50
N HIS A 78 -12.24 18.37 -5.48
CA HIS A 78 -11.98 19.20 -4.31
C HIS A 78 -10.57 19.80 -4.28
N GLY A 79 -9.83 19.72 -5.40
CA GLY A 79 -8.44 20.14 -5.53
C GLY A 79 -7.45 18.97 -5.53
N VAL A 80 -6.16 19.29 -5.48
CA VAL A 80 -5.09 18.29 -5.49
C VAL A 80 -4.91 17.70 -4.09
N TRP A 81 -5.02 16.40 -3.99
CA TRP A 81 -4.69 15.65 -2.77
C TRP A 81 -3.41 14.88 -2.94
N SER A 82 -2.51 15.05 -1.98
CA SER A 82 -1.25 14.33 -1.92
C SER A 82 -1.27 13.27 -0.83
N TYR A 83 -0.66 12.12 -1.13
CA TYR A 83 -0.39 11.03 -0.20
C TYR A 83 1.10 10.76 -0.23
N PHE A 84 1.74 10.67 0.92
CA PHE A 84 3.19 10.55 0.98
C PHE A 84 3.67 9.84 2.24
N THR A 85 4.86 9.27 2.16
CA THR A 85 5.53 8.61 3.29
C THR A 85 6.68 9.49 3.76
N VAL A 86 6.85 9.59 5.07
CA VAL A 86 7.83 10.48 5.70
C VAL A 86 8.79 9.68 6.57
N ASP A 87 10.06 10.01 6.51
CA ASP A 87 11.06 9.60 7.49
C ASP A 87 11.00 10.54 8.70
N ASP A 88 10.11 10.21 9.62
CA ASP A 88 9.84 10.95 10.87
C ASP A 88 10.31 10.20 12.12
N GLY A 89 11.02 9.08 11.92
CA GLY A 89 11.55 8.23 12.99
C GLY A 89 10.63 7.07 13.38
N GLN A 90 9.49 6.87 12.68
CA GLN A 90 8.63 5.72 12.95
C GLN A 90 9.25 4.38 12.48
N ILE A 91 10.29 4.43 11.65
CA ILE A 91 10.98 3.27 11.10
C ILE A 91 12.42 3.22 11.65
N ASP A 92 12.72 2.20 12.47
CA ASP A 92 14.07 1.89 12.92
C ASP A 92 14.51 0.52 12.38
N LEU A 93 15.37 0.53 11.37
CA LEU A 93 15.89 -0.68 10.71
C LEU A 93 17.17 -1.23 11.37
N LYS A 94 17.68 -0.61 12.42
CA LYS A 94 18.87 -1.08 13.16
C LYS A 94 18.54 -2.26 14.09
N GLY A 95 17.30 -2.31 14.58
CA GLY A 95 16.78 -3.40 15.39
C GLY A 95 16.29 -4.58 14.55
N ASP A 96 15.41 -5.39 15.12
CA ASP A 96 14.80 -6.57 14.48
C ASP A 96 13.30 -6.36 14.24
N ASP A 97 12.85 -5.11 14.27
CA ASP A 97 11.46 -4.75 14.06
C ASP A 97 10.97 -5.13 12.65
N ARG A 98 9.71 -5.52 12.57
CA ARG A 98 9.02 -5.83 11.33
C ARG A 98 7.97 -4.77 11.08
N TYR A 99 8.07 -4.11 9.93
CA TYR A 99 7.12 -3.07 9.51
C TYR A 99 6.27 -3.58 8.37
N LEU A 100 4.98 -3.24 8.39
CA LEU A 100 4.08 -3.52 7.27
C LEU A 100 3.64 -2.19 6.64
N LEU A 101 3.90 -2.04 5.36
CA LEU A 101 3.49 -0.91 4.54
C LEU A 101 2.63 -1.41 3.38
N ILE A 102 1.56 -0.68 3.06
CA ILE A 102 0.69 -0.97 1.92
C ILE A 102 0.75 0.18 0.93
N GLY A 103 0.89 -0.13 -0.36
CA GLY A 103 0.95 0.92 -1.37
C GLY A 103 0.90 0.42 -2.80
N THR A 104 1.33 1.27 -3.73
CA THR A 104 1.42 1.00 -5.16
C THR A 104 2.82 0.50 -5.53
N LEU A 105 2.96 -0.01 -6.76
CA LEU A 105 4.25 -0.44 -7.28
C LEU A 105 5.25 0.73 -7.40
N GLU A 106 4.78 1.91 -7.84
CA GLU A 106 5.60 3.12 -7.91
C GLU A 106 6.12 3.54 -6.54
N SER A 107 5.26 3.50 -5.52
CA SER A 107 5.62 3.83 -4.14
C SER A 107 6.64 2.82 -3.58
N TYR A 108 6.46 1.51 -3.84
CA TYR A 108 7.42 0.48 -3.49
C TYR A 108 8.82 0.78 -4.04
N GLU A 109 8.92 1.13 -5.32
CA GLU A 109 10.20 1.46 -5.96
C GLU A 109 10.92 2.62 -5.25
N LYS A 110 10.18 3.68 -4.91
CA LYS A 110 10.73 4.85 -4.20
C LYS A 110 11.17 4.51 -2.78
N VAL A 111 10.35 3.77 -2.03
CA VAL A 111 10.68 3.32 -0.67
C VAL A 111 11.90 2.39 -0.67
N ARG A 112 11.98 1.48 -1.65
CA ARG A 112 13.15 0.61 -1.83
C ARG A 112 14.43 1.40 -2.12
N ASN A 113 14.34 2.40 -2.97
CA ASN A 113 15.50 3.24 -3.31
C ASN A 113 15.96 4.10 -2.13
N TYR A 114 15.05 4.46 -1.23
CA TYR A 114 15.36 5.24 -0.04
C TYR A 114 16.03 4.41 1.06
N PHE A 115 15.43 3.29 1.44
CA PHE A 115 15.94 2.47 2.55
C PHE A 115 16.98 1.44 2.14
N GLY A 116 16.99 1.01 0.90
CA GLY A 116 17.82 -0.07 0.39
C GLY A 116 17.04 -1.37 0.15
N LYS A 117 17.46 -2.11 -0.87
CA LYS A 117 16.81 -3.35 -1.30
C LYS A 117 16.82 -4.42 -0.19
N GLU A 118 17.86 -4.45 0.61
CA GLU A 118 18.07 -5.43 1.69
C GLU A 118 17.05 -5.31 2.82
N TYR A 119 16.40 -4.15 2.96
CA TYR A 119 15.40 -3.91 4.00
C TYR A 119 13.97 -4.18 3.52
N LEU A 120 13.72 -4.25 2.22
CA LEU A 120 12.37 -4.39 1.67
C LEU A 120 12.09 -5.82 1.21
N VAL A 121 10.94 -6.34 1.66
CA VAL A 121 10.38 -7.62 1.23
C VAL A 121 9.08 -7.35 0.49
N PRO A 122 9.02 -7.53 -0.84
CA PRO A 122 7.79 -7.33 -1.59
C PRO A 122 6.80 -8.47 -1.32
N LEU A 123 5.56 -8.08 -1.02
CA LEU A 123 4.40 -8.97 -0.90
C LEU A 123 3.42 -8.59 -2.01
N TYR A 124 3.63 -9.13 -3.21
CA TYR A 124 2.82 -8.81 -4.37
C TYR A 124 1.63 -9.77 -4.47
N ILE A 125 0.44 -9.25 -4.15
CA ILE A 125 -0.81 -10.00 -4.17
C ILE A 125 -1.46 -9.92 -5.54
N THR A 126 -1.73 -11.06 -6.12
CA THR A 126 -2.40 -11.20 -7.41
C THR A 126 -3.68 -12.04 -7.29
N VAL A 127 -4.56 -11.90 -8.25
CA VAL A 127 -5.74 -12.72 -8.47
C VAL A 127 -6.15 -12.56 -9.94
N ASP A 128 -6.84 -13.54 -10.47
CA ASP A 128 -7.38 -13.49 -11.84
C ASP A 128 -8.17 -12.18 -12.07
N ASP A 129 -7.97 -11.54 -13.24
CA ASP A 129 -8.55 -10.25 -13.54
C ASP A 129 -10.09 -10.30 -13.62
N GLY A 130 -10.68 -11.42 -14.04
CA GLY A 130 -12.13 -11.61 -14.01
C GLY A 130 -12.68 -11.68 -12.60
N VAL A 131 -11.98 -12.40 -11.71
CA VAL A 131 -12.33 -12.45 -10.27
C VAL A 131 -12.22 -11.06 -9.63
N ARG A 132 -11.16 -10.33 -9.90
CA ARG A 132 -10.92 -8.98 -9.41
C ARG A 132 -11.98 -8.00 -9.91
N LEU A 133 -12.34 -8.08 -11.18
CA LEU A 133 -13.38 -7.25 -11.79
C LEU A 133 -14.75 -7.55 -11.18
N GLN A 134 -15.09 -8.83 -10.96
CA GLN A 134 -16.33 -9.23 -10.31
C GLN A 134 -16.40 -8.70 -8.86
N ARG A 135 -15.33 -8.87 -8.08
CA ARG A 135 -15.25 -8.32 -6.71
C ARG A 135 -15.45 -6.79 -6.68
N ALA A 136 -14.86 -6.09 -7.64
CA ALA A 136 -15.01 -4.64 -7.78
C ALA A 136 -16.46 -4.25 -8.12
N LEU A 137 -17.08 -4.96 -9.05
CA LEU A 137 -18.46 -4.73 -9.48
C LEU A 137 -19.47 -4.97 -8.35
N ASP A 138 -19.29 -6.06 -7.60
CA ASP A 138 -20.19 -6.40 -6.48
C ASP A 138 -20.08 -5.37 -5.36
N ARG A 139 -18.87 -4.88 -5.07
CA ARG A 139 -18.66 -3.77 -4.13
C ARG A 139 -19.33 -2.48 -4.59
N GLU A 140 -19.23 -2.12 -5.89
CA GLU A 140 -19.90 -0.93 -6.41
C GLU A 140 -21.42 -1.05 -6.36
N LYS A 141 -21.98 -2.22 -6.69
CA LYS A 141 -23.43 -2.47 -6.61
C LYS A 141 -23.99 -2.32 -5.20
N SER A 142 -23.18 -2.59 -4.18
CA SER A 142 -23.61 -2.47 -2.77
C SER A 142 -23.59 -1.03 -2.24
N GLN A 143 -23.11 -0.06 -3.03
CA GLN A 143 -23.10 1.35 -2.63
C GLN A 143 -24.39 2.07 -3.02
N ASP A 144 -24.78 3.07 -2.23
CA ASP A 144 -25.95 3.91 -2.54
C ASP A 144 -25.82 4.64 -3.89
N LYS A 145 -24.58 5.00 -4.27
CA LYS A 145 -24.25 5.69 -5.53
C LYS A 145 -23.09 5.01 -6.23
N PRO A 146 -23.33 3.94 -6.99
CA PRO A 146 -22.29 3.21 -7.71
C PRO A 146 -21.54 4.11 -8.71
N LYS A 147 -20.21 3.95 -8.76
CA LYS A 147 -19.31 4.73 -9.62
C LYS A 147 -18.60 3.83 -10.65
N TYR A 148 -19.37 3.22 -11.54
CA TYR A 148 -18.86 2.23 -12.51
C TYR A 148 -17.76 2.79 -13.42
N ALA A 149 -17.86 4.06 -13.87
CA ALA A 149 -16.83 4.68 -14.67
C ALA A 149 -15.49 4.77 -13.92
N GLU A 150 -15.52 5.08 -12.62
CA GLU A 150 -14.32 5.12 -11.79
C GLU A 150 -13.74 3.71 -11.55
N LEU A 151 -14.59 2.69 -11.40
CA LEU A 151 -14.15 1.30 -11.36
C LEU A 151 -13.39 0.93 -12.63
N CYS A 152 -13.94 1.20 -13.80
CA CYS A 152 -13.29 0.92 -15.09
C CYS A 152 -11.97 1.69 -15.23
N ARG A 153 -11.97 2.98 -14.90
CA ARG A 153 -10.75 3.80 -14.93
C ARG A 153 -9.64 3.20 -14.05
N ARG A 154 -9.97 2.78 -12.82
CA ARG A 154 -9.01 2.17 -11.90
C ARG A 154 -8.52 0.82 -12.42
N PHE A 155 -9.41 0.01 -12.99
CA PHE A 155 -9.02 -1.26 -13.58
C PHE A 155 -7.96 -1.08 -14.67
N LEU A 156 -8.18 -0.15 -15.60
CA LEU A 156 -7.24 0.15 -16.69
C LEU A 156 -5.92 0.78 -16.18
N ALA A 157 -5.99 1.63 -15.15
CA ALA A 157 -4.80 2.18 -14.52
C ALA A 157 -3.94 1.08 -13.89
N ASP A 158 -4.57 0.14 -13.17
CA ASP A 158 -3.88 -1.00 -12.57
C ASP A 158 -3.15 -1.86 -13.63
N GLU A 159 -3.77 -2.08 -14.82
CA GLU A 159 -3.13 -2.83 -15.91
C GLU A 159 -1.83 -2.17 -16.38
N LYS A 160 -1.83 -0.84 -16.46
CA LYS A 160 -0.65 -0.07 -16.82
C LYS A 160 0.40 -0.07 -15.71
N ASP A 161 -0.05 0.18 -14.46
CA ASP A 161 0.84 0.33 -13.31
C ASP A 161 1.56 -0.98 -12.97
N PHE A 162 0.85 -2.11 -13.07
CA PHE A 162 1.37 -3.46 -12.83
C PHE A 162 1.66 -4.20 -14.15
N SER A 163 2.13 -3.49 -15.18
CA SER A 163 2.60 -4.13 -16.40
C SER A 163 3.82 -5.01 -16.13
N LYS A 164 4.06 -5.98 -17.01
CA LYS A 164 5.21 -6.90 -16.89
C LYS A 164 6.52 -6.13 -16.79
N GLU A 165 6.70 -5.10 -17.61
CA GLU A 165 7.89 -4.25 -17.62
C GLU A 165 8.09 -3.53 -16.28
N ASN A 166 7.01 -3.04 -15.66
CA ASN A 166 7.09 -2.37 -14.37
C ASN A 166 7.41 -3.36 -13.23
N ILE A 167 6.85 -4.56 -13.25
CA ILE A 167 7.13 -5.62 -12.29
C ILE A 167 8.62 -6.03 -12.38
N GLU A 168 9.12 -6.27 -13.60
CA GLU A 168 10.52 -6.64 -13.85
C GLU A 168 11.47 -5.52 -13.41
N ARG A 169 11.18 -4.25 -13.73
CA ARG A 169 11.95 -3.09 -13.27
C ARG A 169 12.03 -3.02 -11.76
N CYS A 170 10.95 -3.32 -11.08
CA CYS A 170 10.89 -3.37 -9.62
C CYS A 170 11.53 -4.63 -9.02
N GLN A 171 12.04 -5.55 -9.85
CA GLN A 171 12.68 -6.80 -9.43
C GLN A 171 11.79 -7.62 -8.48
N ILE A 172 10.52 -7.75 -8.84
CA ILE A 172 9.56 -8.56 -8.10
C ILE A 172 9.48 -9.91 -8.80
N ASP A 173 10.16 -10.90 -8.21
CA ASP A 173 10.32 -12.24 -8.79
C ASP A 173 9.23 -13.23 -8.35
N TYR A 174 8.37 -12.80 -7.45
CA TYR A 174 7.37 -13.67 -6.84
C TYR A 174 6.03 -12.96 -6.62
N GLN A 175 4.96 -13.69 -6.90
CA GLN A 175 3.58 -13.25 -6.66
C GLN A 175 2.85 -14.24 -5.76
N ILE A 176 1.99 -13.74 -4.91
CA ILE A 176 1.13 -14.52 -4.01
C ILE A 176 -0.29 -14.46 -4.56
N VAL A 177 -0.85 -15.63 -4.88
CA VAL A 177 -2.16 -15.71 -5.53
C VAL A 177 -3.28 -15.77 -4.49
N ASN A 178 -4.22 -14.82 -4.55
CA ASN A 178 -5.37 -14.73 -3.64
C ASN A 178 -6.66 -15.28 -4.28
N GLU A 179 -6.63 -16.52 -4.72
CA GLU A 179 -7.84 -17.27 -5.12
C GLU A 179 -8.56 -17.80 -3.88
N ASP A 180 -7.82 -18.39 -2.96
CA ASP A 180 -8.28 -18.76 -1.62
C ASP A 180 -7.63 -17.88 -0.56
N PHE A 181 -8.44 -17.18 0.21
CA PHE A 181 -7.96 -16.22 1.20
C PHE A 181 -7.13 -16.87 2.31
N GLY A 182 -7.55 -18.07 2.77
CA GLY A 182 -6.85 -18.78 3.84
C GLY A 182 -5.45 -19.20 3.41
N THR A 183 -5.32 -19.79 2.25
CA THR A 183 -4.03 -20.19 1.66
C THR A 183 -3.14 -18.98 1.43
N CYS A 184 -3.68 -17.89 0.89
CA CYS A 184 -2.94 -16.65 0.66
C CYS A 184 -2.38 -16.05 1.96
N ILE A 185 -3.17 -16.00 3.04
CA ILE A 185 -2.71 -15.52 4.35
C ILE A 185 -1.57 -16.40 4.90
N LEU A 186 -1.69 -17.71 4.81
CA LEU A 186 -0.64 -18.62 5.29
C LEU A 186 0.67 -18.38 4.54
N GLU A 187 0.63 -18.25 3.23
CA GLU A 187 1.80 -17.98 2.40
C GLU A 187 2.45 -16.63 2.72
N VAL A 188 1.65 -15.57 2.91
CA VAL A 188 2.15 -14.26 3.36
C VAL A 188 2.83 -14.37 4.72
N ARG A 189 2.22 -15.08 5.68
CA ARG A 189 2.78 -15.31 7.01
C ARG A 189 4.14 -16.03 6.94
N GLU A 190 4.21 -17.10 6.17
CA GLU A 190 5.47 -17.85 5.99
C GLU A 190 6.59 -16.95 5.47
N ARG A 191 6.29 -16.05 4.51
CA ARG A 191 7.27 -15.07 4.01
C ARG A 191 7.70 -14.05 5.04
N ILE A 192 6.81 -13.62 5.92
CA ILE A 192 7.14 -12.68 7.01
C ILE A 192 7.97 -13.37 8.10
N LEU A 193 7.74 -14.66 8.34
CA LEU A 193 8.45 -15.45 9.36
C LEU A 193 9.75 -16.07 8.83
N ALA A 194 9.92 -16.19 7.51
CA ALA A 194 11.17 -16.68 6.92
C ALA A 194 12.34 -15.75 7.32
N LYS A 195 13.40 -16.35 7.86
CA LYS A 195 14.60 -15.67 8.37
C LYS A 195 15.54 -15.23 7.24
#